data_e2dd30078c2da0e74489c8819c9021d6
#
_entry.id   e2dd30078c2da0e74489c8819c9021d6
#
_cell.length_a   1.000
_cell.length_b   1.000
_cell.length_c   1.000
_cell.angle_alpha   90.00
_cell.angle_beta   90.00
_cell.angle_gamma   90.00
#
_symmetry.space_group_name_H-M   'P 1'
#
loop_
_entity.id
_entity.type
_entity.pdbx_description
1 polymer ?
#
loop_
_entity_poly.entity_id
_entity_poly.type
_entity_poly.pdbx_seq_one_letter_code
_entity_poly.pdbx_strand_id
1 'polypeptide(L)'
;MLLLPGSRRREIEKHLPAMLEAVVIIAAKQKLRLRMVLPNEEMLALAKRHTPTGTEINLQIGDLSQALGQAALAIASSGTVTMECAWFRVPTVVLYKTSAPTYAIGKLVVKVPHLAMPNLLAGEELFPEFIQSQASPENLAEAGLRLLQDKTERNRILDGLDQVATQLGEPGAAPRAAQAILATLK
;
A
#
# COMPACT_ATOMS: atom_id res chain seq x y z
N MET A 1 -8.13 2.85 -9.61
CA MET A 1 -7.76 2.53 -8.22
C MET A 1 -7.02 1.20 -8.19
N LEU A 2 -5.99 1.09 -7.36
CA LEU A 2 -5.10 -0.06 -7.28
C LEU A 2 -5.25 -0.77 -5.94
N LEU A 3 -5.33 -2.10 -5.94
CA LEU A 3 -5.35 -2.94 -4.75
C LEU A 3 -4.04 -3.72 -4.65
N LEU A 4 -3.38 -3.66 -3.51
CA LEU A 4 -2.10 -4.29 -3.20
C LEU A 4 -2.22 -5.08 -1.88
N PRO A 5 -2.89 -6.25 -1.90
CA PRO A 5 -3.30 -6.95 -0.67
C PRO A 5 -2.13 -7.59 0.10
N GLY A 6 -0.95 -7.61 -0.51
CA GLY A 6 0.26 -8.19 0.05
C GLY A 6 0.87 -9.27 -0.85
N SER A 7 2.02 -9.75 -0.43
CA SER A 7 2.82 -10.74 -1.19
C SER A 7 2.75 -12.15 -0.61
N ARG A 8 2.13 -12.33 0.55
CA ARG A 8 2.03 -13.61 1.25
C ARG A 8 0.59 -14.07 1.37
N ARG A 9 0.39 -15.39 1.34
CA ARG A 9 -0.94 -16.01 1.49
C ARG A 9 -1.74 -15.42 2.65
N ARG A 10 -1.16 -15.37 3.86
CA ARG A 10 -1.82 -14.86 5.07
C ARG A 10 -2.19 -13.39 4.98
N GLU A 11 -1.43 -12.59 4.26
CA GLU A 11 -1.74 -11.18 4.01
C GLU A 11 -2.99 -11.08 3.13
N ILE A 12 -2.99 -11.77 1.99
CA ILE A 12 -4.13 -11.76 1.06
C ILE A 12 -5.40 -12.24 1.76
N GLU A 13 -5.34 -13.37 2.46
CA GLU A 13 -6.50 -13.93 3.18
C GLU A 13 -7.09 -12.95 4.21
N LYS A 14 -6.26 -12.12 4.85
CA LYS A 14 -6.72 -11.18 5.90
C LYS A 14 -7.07 -9.79 5.38
N HIS A 15 -6.39 -9.32 4.35
CA HIS A 15 -6.54 -7.96 3.85
C HIS A 15 -7.61 -7.87 2.75
N LEU A 16 -7.60 -8.81 1.82
CA LEU A 16 -8.41 -8.73 0.61
C LEU A 16 -9.91 -8.62 0.86
N PRO A 17 -10.53 -9.34 1.82
CA PRO A 17 -11.96 -9.17 2.09
C PRO A 17 -12.34 -7.72 2.42
N ALA A 18 -11.63 -7.10 3.38
CA ALA A 18 -11.91 -5.72 3.76
C ALA A 18 -11.64 -4.72 2.62
N MET A 19 -10.62 -4.96 1.79
CA MET A 19 -10.36 -4.15 0.60
C MET A 19 -11.48 -4.22 -0.42
N LEU A 20 -12.00 -5.41 -0.70
CA LEU A 20 -13.08 -5.60 -1.68
C LEU A 20 -14.39 -4.98 -1.21
N GLU A 21 -14.72 -5.13 0.06
CA GLU A 21 -15.89 -4.47 0.65
C GLU A 21 -15.74 -2.94 0.63
N ALA A 22 -14.56 -2.40 0.95
CA ALA A 22 -14.27 -0.96 0.82
C ALA A 22 -14.45 -0.46 -0.62
N VAL A 23 -14.00 -1.26 -1.60
CA VAL A 23 -14.20 -0.95 -3.03
C VAL A 23 -15.68 -0.81 -3.36
N VAL A 24 -16.54 -1.68 -2.86
CA VAL A 24 -18.00 -1.60 -3.09
C VAL A 24 -18.55 -0.29 -2.57
N ILE A 25 -18.14 0.12 -1.35
CA ILE A 25 -18.59 1.39 -0.75
C ILE A 25 -18.10 2.60 -1.58
N ILE A 26 -16.84 2.57 -2.03
CA ILE A 26 -16.29 3.66 -2.86
C ILE A 26 -16.97 3.69 -4.22
N ALA A 27 -17.17 2.53 -4.87
CA ALA A 27 -17.78 2.43 -6.19
C ALA A 27 -19.24 2.92 -6.23
N ALA A 28 -19.96 2.82 -5.12
CA ALA A 28 -21.29 3.40 -4.96
C ALA A 28 -21.31 4.94 -5.04
N LYS A 29 -20.18 5.60 -4.78
CA LYS A 29 -20.05 7.07 -4.76
C LYS A 29 -19.19 7.62 -5.89
N GLN A 30 -18.33 6.79 -6.49
CA GLN A 30 -17.34 7.21 -7.47
C GLN A 30 -17.11 6.12 -8.52
N LYS A 31 -17.20 6.47 -9.81
CA LYS A 31 -16.85 5.53 -10.88
C LYS A 31 -15.38 5.17 -10.83
N LEU A 32 -15.07 3.87 -10.76
CA LEU A 32 -13.74 3.34 -10.61
C LEU A 32 -13.39 2.37 -11.73
N ARG A 33 -12.10 2.39 -12.14
CA ARG A 33 -11.46 1.27 -12.80
C ARG A 33 -10.57 0.59 -11.77
N LEU A 34 -10.80 -0.69 -11.51
CA LEU A 34 -10.09 -1.44 -10.50
C LEU A 34 -9.01 -2.31 -11.11
N ARG A 35 -7.85 -2.30 -10.48
CA ARG A 35 -6.75 -3.21 -10.78
C ARG A 35 -6.21 -3.76 -9.48
N MET A 36 -5.82 -5.03 -9.47
CA MET A 36 -5.10 -5.66 -8.37
C MET A 36 -3.80 -6.26 -8.91
N VAL A 37 -2.68 -5.93 -8.28
CA VAL A 37 -1.38 -6.48 -8.66
C VAL A 37 -0.94 -7.49 -7.61
N LEU A 38 -0.49 -8.64 -8.09
CA LEU A 38 -0.10 -9.79 -7.30
C LEU A 38 1.30 -10.26 -7.73
N PRO A 39 2.09 -10.88 -6.83
CA PRO A 39 3.48 -11.20 -7.12
C PRO A 39 3.66 -12.42 -8.03
N ASN A 40 2.69 -13.36 -8.03
CA ASN A 40 2.80 -14.61 -8.78
C ASN A 40 1.44 -15.29 -8.99
N GLU A 41 1.43 -16.39 -9.77
CA GLU A 41 0.23 -17.17 -10.10
C GLU A 41 -0.46 -17.76 -8.87
N GLU A 42 0.28 -18.21 -7.85
CA GLU A 42 -0.31 -18.77 -6.63
C GLU A 42 -1.16 -17.72 -5.91
N MET A 43 -0.63 -16.51 -5.76
CA MET A 43 -1.33 -15.40 -5.10
C MET A 43 -2.48 -14.89 -5.96
N LEU A 44 -2.34 -14.92 -7.28
CA LEU A 44 -3.43 -14.60 -8.21
C LEU A 44 -4.58 -15.61 -8.08
N ALA A 45 -4.29 -16.90 -8.05
CA ALA A 45 -5.29 -17.94 -7.87
C ALA A 45 -6.00 -17.82 -6.50
N LEU A 46 -5.26 -17.43 -5.47
CA LEU A 46 -5.82 -17.17 -4.15
C LEU A 46 -6.75 -15.95 -4.18
N ALA A 47 -6.30 -14.85 -4.76
CA ALA A 47 -7.09 -13.62 -4.88
C ALA A 47 -8.39 -13.85 -5.67
N LYS A 48 -8.32 -14.59 -6.77
CA LYS A 48 -9.52 -14.99 -7.56
C LYS A 48 -10.56 -15.68 -6.70
N ARG A 49 -10.16 -16.58 -5.80
CA ARG A 49 -11.09 -17.31 -4.92
C ARG A 49 -11.78 -16.41 -3.89
N HIS A 50 -11.14 -15.33 -3.49
CA HIS A 50 -11.68 -14.33 -2.56
C HIS A 50 -12.48 -13.22 -3.25
N THR A 51 -12.33 -13.07 -4.56
CA THR A 51 -13.04 -12.04 -5.32
C THR A 51 -14.43 -12.54 -5.70
N PRO A 52 -15.52 -11.88 -5.31
CA PRO A 52 -16.87 -12.27 -5.68
C PRO A 52 -17.07 -12.31 -7.20
N THR A 53 -17.85 -13.28 -7.66
CA THR A 53 -18.22 -13.41 -9.07
C THR A 53 -18.94 -12.15 -9.55
N GLY A 54 -18.55 -11.65 -10.71
CA GLY A 54 -19.12 -10.40 -11.27
C GLY A 54 -18.43 -9.12 -10.84
N THR A 55 -17.40 -9.19 -9.99
CA THR A 55 -16.57 -8.01 -9.67
C THR A 55 -15.69 -7.67 -10.87
N GLU A 56 -15.90 -6.49 -11.47
CA GLU A 56 -15.06 -5.98 -12.55
C GLU A 56 -13.71 -5.47 -12.02
N ILE A 57 -12.74 -6.38 -11.92
CA ILE A 57 -11.40 -6.08 -11.48
C ILE A 57 -10.35 -6.69 -12.42
N ASN A 58 -9.40 -5.88 -12.87
CA ASN A 58 -8.26 -6.36 -13.64
C ASN A 58 -7.22 -6.95 -12.69
N LEU A 59 -7.03 -8.26 -12.74
CA LEU A 59 -6.02 -8.98 -11.97
C LEU A 59 -4.74 -9.12 -12.80
N GLN A 60 -3.62 -8.72 -12.24
CA GLN A 60 -2.33 -8.64 -12.94
C GLN A 60 -1.22 -9.25 -12.08
N ILE A 61 -0.26 -9.92 -12.73
CA ILE A 61 0.98 -10.38 -12.11
C ILE A 61 2.11 -9.45 -12.56
N GLY A 62 2.89 -8.94 -11.58
CA GLY A 62 4.02 -8.08 -11.89
C GLY A 62 3.64 -6.70 -12.44
N ASP A 63 4.60 -6.05 -13.09
CA ASP A 63 4.46 -4.70 -13.68
C ASP A 63 3.84 -3.65 -12.75
N LEU A 64 4.21 -3.72 -11.45
CA LEU A 64 3.69 -2.83 -10.41
C LEU A 64 3.96 -1.37 -10.75
N SER A 65 5.13 -1.04 -11.27
CA SER A 65 5.49 0.33 -11.66
C SER A 65 4.54 0.91 -12.71
N GLN A 66 4.17 0.12 -13.73
CA GLN A 66 3.19 0.53 -14.73
C GLN A 66 1.80 0.75 -14.10
N ALA A 67 1.39 -0.14 -13.20
CA ALA A 67 0.11 -0.03 -12.51
C ALA A 67 0.05 1.21 -11.61
N LEU A 68 1.14 1.50 -10.88
CA LEU A 68 1.27 2.69 -10.04
C LEU A 68 1.24 3.99 -10.85
N GLY A 69 1.95 4.04 -11.98
CA GLY A 69 1.96 5.22 -12.87
C GLY A 69 0.57 5.59 -13.43
N GLN A 70 -0.41 4.69 -13.36
CA GLN A 70 -1.79 4.90 -13.81
C GLN A 70 -2.80 5.02 -12.66
N ALA A 71 -2.34 4.89 -11.41
CA ALA A 71 -3.22 4.85 -10.26
C ALA A 71 -3.50 6.26 -9.70
N ALA A 72 -4.76 6.57 -9.47
CA ALA A 72 -5.16 7.78 -8.75
C ALA A 72 -5.22 7.57 -7.23
N LEU A 73 -5.37 6.33 -6.78
CA LEU A 73 -5.45 5.90 -5.39
C LEU A 73 -5.00 4.45 -5.29
N ALA A 74 -4.32 4.09 -4.21
CA ALA A 74 -4.09 2.70 -3.84
C ALA A 74 -4.68 2.37 -2.47
N ILE A 75 -5.07 1.10 -2.27
CA ILE A 75 -5.24 0.49 -0.95
C ILE A 75 -4.20 -0.62 -0.86
N ALA A 76 -3.29 -0.53 0.10
CA ALA A 76 -2.12 -1.39 0.18
C ALA A 76 -1.93 -2.01 1.58
N SER A 77 -1.41 -3.23 1.63
CA SER A 77 -0.85 -3.77 2.86
C SER A 77 0.39 -2.97 3.28
N SER A 78 0.61 -2.82 4.59
CA SER A 78 1.85 -2.24 5.09
C SER A 78 3.06 -3.10 4.69
N GLY A 79 4.10 -2.47 4.13
CA GLY A 79 5.32 -3.13 3.66
C GLY A 79 6.10 -2.24 2.70
N THR A 80 7.10 -2.83 2.03
CA THR A 80 7.95 -2.12 1.07
C THR A 80 7.16 -1.51 -0.09
N VAL A 81 6.03 -2.10 -0.45
CA VAL A 81 5.15 -1.58 -1.50
C VAL A 81 4.66 -0.16 -1.23
N THR A 82 4.57 0.26 0.04
CA THR A 82 4.21 1.64 0.39
C THR A 82 5.25 2.65 -0.06
N MET A 83 6.54 2.27 -0.11
CA MET A 83 7.60 3.11 -0.68
C MET A 83 7.48 3.24 -2.19
N GLU A 84 7.09 2.17 -2.88
CA GLU A 84 6.81 2.23 -4.32
C GLU A 84 5.61 3.14 -4.60
N CYS A 85 4.53 3.04 -3.80
CA CYS A 85 3.40 3.98 -3.89
C CYS A 85 3.87 5.44 -3.69
N ALA A 86 4.72 5.68 -2.71
CA ALA A 86 5.28 7.01 -2.45
C ALA A 86 6.12 7.52 -3.62
N TRP A 87 7.02 6.70 -4.14
CA TRP A 87 7.87 7.04 -5.29
C TRP A 87 7.06 7.42 -6.54
N PHE A 88 5.97 6.71 -6.80
CA PHE A 88 5.06 7.01 -7.90
C PHE A 88 4.02 8.09 -7.55
N ARG A 89 4.11 8.74 -6.39
CA ARG A 89 3.20 9.78 -5.93
C ARG A 89 1.73 9.34 -5.93
N VAL A 90 1.48 8.10 -5.53
CA VAL A 90 0.12 7.54 -5.44
C VAL A 90 -0.37 7.67 -4.01
N PRO A 91 -1.35 8.54 -3.70
CA PRO A 91 -2.00 8.56 -2.39
C PRO A 91 -2.52 7.18 -2.04
N THR A 92 -2.20 6.70 -0.85
CA THR A 92 -2.43 5.30 -0.48
C THR A 92 -3.08 5.21 0.89
N VAL A 93 -4.12 4.40 0.99
CA VAL A 93 -4.69 3.95 2.27
C VAL A 93 -3.97 2.66 2.66
N VAL A 94 -3.36 2.64 3.84
CA VAL A 94 -2.57 1.50 4.31
C VAL A 94 -3.37 0.70 5.32
N LEU A 95 -3.37 -0.63 5.19
CA LEU A 95 -3.94 -1.50 6.20
C LEU A 95 -2.96 -2.59 6.62
N TYR A 96 -3.13 -3.03 7.86
CA TYR A 96 -2.38 -4.17 8.39
C TYR A 96 -3.24 -5.01 9.32
N LYS A 97 -3.42 -6.28 8.96
CA LYS A 97 -4.10 -7.28 9.78
C LYS A 97 -3.18 -8.49 9.98
N THR A 98 -2.96 -8.86 11.23
CA THR A 98 -2.19 -10.04 11.60
C THR A 98 -2.96 -10.92 12.59
N SER A 99 -2.37 -11.99 13.10
CA SER A 99 -3.01 -12.81 14.14
C SER A 99 -3.05 -12.05 15.48
N ALA A 100 -4.08 -12.30 16.29
CA ALA A 100 -4.20 -11.65 17.59
C ALA A 100 -2.96 -11.83 18.48
N PRO A 101 -2.35 -13.05 18.59
CA PRO A 101 -1.12 -13.21 19.35
C PRO A 101 0.06 -12.41 18.79
N THR A 102 0.24 -12.41 17.45
CA THR A 102 1.31 -11.63 16.80
C THR A 102 1.13 -10.14 17.03
N TYR A 103 -0.10 -9.65 16.97
CA TYR A 103 -0.41 -8.25 17.24
C TYR A 103 -0.13 -7.87 18.70
N ALA A 104 -0.54 -8.71 19.66
CA ALA A 104 -0.31 -8.47 21.08
C ALA A 104 1.19 -8.35 21.40
N ILE A 105 2.00 -9.27 20.87
CA ILE A 105 3.45 -9.23 21.01
C ILE A 105 4.04 -8.00 20.30
N GLY A 106 3.61 -7.74 19.06
CA GLY A 106 4.06 -6.58 18.29
C GLY A 106 3.81 -5.28 19.02
N LYS A 107 2.64 -5.10 19.64
CA LYS A 107 2.28 -3.89 20.40
C LYS A 107 3.17 -3.66 21.64
N LEU A 108 3.73 -4.71 22.22
CA LEU A 108 4.65 -4.61 23.36
C LEU A 108 6.07 -4.23 22.93
N VAL A 109 6.50 -4.67 21.74
CA VAL A 109 7.87 -4.54 21.27
C VAL A 109 8.04 -3.34 20.33
N VAL A 110 7.07 -3.09 19.45
CA VAL A 110 7.14 -2.06 18.41
C VAL A 110 6.59 -0.75 18.98
N LYS A 111 7.48 0.23 19.15
CA LYS A 111 7.17 1.58 19.67
C LYS A 111 7.35 2.67 18.61
N VAL A 112 7.02 2.36 17.36
CA VAL A 112 7.07 3.36 16.29
C VAL A 112 5.71 4.04 16.12
N PRO A 113 5.68 5.35 15.77
CA PRO A 113 4.42 6.08 15.60
C PRO A 113 3.63 5.61 14.38
N HIS A 114 4.29 5.07 13.36
CA HIS A 114 3.71 4.65 12.09
C HIS A 114 4.21 3.28 11.66
N LEU A 115 3.44 2.58 10.80
CA LEU A 115 3.84 1.32 10.19
C LEU A 115 4.26 1.47 8.73
N ALA A 116 3.68 2.44 8.01
CA ALA A 116 4.05 2.71 6.64
C ALA A 116 5.40 3.45 6.60
N MET A 117 6.31 2.95 5.79
CA MET A 117 7.66 3.53 5.68
C MET A 117 7.65 5.00 5.24
N PRO A 118 6.78 5.47 4.32
CA PRO A 118 6.69 6.89 3.99
C PRO A 118 6.32 7.77 5.19
N ASN A 119 5.40 7.34 6.05
CA ASN A 119 5.01 8.07 7.24
C ASN A 119 6.15 8.17 8.26
N LEU A 120 6.91 7.06 8.43
CA LEU A 120 8.10 7.03 9.29
C LEU A 120 9.18 8.01 8.80
N LEU A 121 9.42 8.06 7.50
CA LEU A 121 10.42 8.95 6.90
C LEU A 121 9.98 10.42 6.96
N ALA A 122 8.69 10.67 6.74
CA ALA A 122 8.13 12.02 6.82
C ALA A 122 8.04 12.53 8.26
N GLY A 123 7.96 11.63 9.27
CA GLY A 123 7.67 11.99 10.66
C GLY A 123 6.21 12.40 10.89
N GLU A 124 5.34 12.21 9.91
CA GLU A 124 3.90 12.50 9.95
C GLU A 124 3.08 11.47 9.16
N GLU A 125 1.76 11.46 9.36
CA GLU A 125 0.85 10.61 8.60
C GLU A 125 0.57 11.21 7.20
N LEU A 126 1.30 10.73 6.19
CA LEU A 126 1.01 11.00 4.78
C LEU A 126 -0.03 10.01 4.25
N PHE A 127 0.14 8.74 4.57
CA PHE A 127 -0.79 7.67 4.22
C PHE A 127 -1.63 7.31 5.44
N PRO A 128 -2.97 7.42 5.40
CA PRO A 128 -3.83 6.94 6.47
C PRO A 128 -3.58 5.47 6.76
N GLU A 129 -3.35 5.12 8.04
CA GLU A 129 -3.03 3.75 8.47
C GLU A 129 -4.14 3.16 9.32
N PHE A 130 -4.59 1.97 8.97
CA PHE A 130 -5.60 1.23 9.70
C PHE A 130 -5.07 -0.14 10.12
N ILE A 131 -5.09 -0.39 11.44
CA ILE A 131 -4.50 -1.59 12.04
C ILE A 131 -5.59 -2.44 12.67
N GLN A 132 -5.57 -3.76 12.38
CA GLN A 132 -6.47 -4.74 12.99
C GLN A 132 -7.95 -4.38 12.83
N SER A 133 -8.66 -4.10 13.91
CA SER A 133 -10.09 -3.75 13.90
C SER A 133 -10.38 -2.41 13.22
N GLN A 134 -9.42 -1.48 13.23
CA GLN A 134 -9.55 -0.20 12.52
C GLN A 134 -9.53 -0.38 11.00
N ALA A 135 -8.93 -1.47 10.49
CA ALA A 135 -8.95 -1.78 9.05
C ALA A 135 -10.32 -2.36 8.63
N SER A 136 -11.40 -1.66 8.98
CA SER A 136 -12.76 -1.98 8.52
C SER A 136 -12.99 -1.47 7.11
N PRO A 137 -13.91 -2.08 6.34
CA PRO A 137 -14.28 -1.60 5.00
C PRO A 137 -14.71 -0.13 4.98
N GLU A 138 -15.46 0.30 6.01
CA GLU A 138 -15.97 1.67 6.12
C GLU A 138 -14.83 2.67 6.28
N ASN A 139 -13.89 2.42 7.20
CA ASN A 139 -12.74 3.30 7.44
C ASN A 139 -11.83 3.38 6.20
N LEU A 140 -11.57 2.24 5.54
CA LEU A 140 -10.78 2.21 4.31
C LEU A 140 -11.47 2.99 3.18
N ALA A 141 -12.79 2.85 3.07
CA ALA A 141 -13.58 3.55 2.06
C ALA A 141 -13.65 5.05 2.32
N GLU A 142 -13.88 5.46 3.57
CA GLU A 142 -13.91 6.87 3.96
C GLU A 142 -12.59 7.57 3.66
N ALA A 143 -11.47 6.97 4.08
CA ALA A 143 -10.13 7.48 3.78
C ALA A 143 -9.87 7.53 2.27
N GLY A 144 -10.23 6.47 1.53
CA GLY A 144 -10.08 6.44 0.07
C GLY A 144 -10.89 7.52 -0.65
N LEU A 145 -12.13 7.75 -0.23
CA LEU A 145 -12.98 8.81 -0.79
C LEU A 145 -12.42 10.19 -0.48
N ARG A 146 -11.93 10.43 0.75
CA ARG A 146 -11.28 11.68 1.12
C ARG A 146 -10.08 11.96 0.21
N LEU A 147 -9.20 10.98 -0.01
CA LEU A 147 -8.03 11.11 -0.88
C LEU A 147 -8.39 11.33 -2.37
N LEU A 148 -9.56 10.89 -2.81
CA LEU A 148 -10.04 11.11 -4.18
C LEU A 148 -10.72 12.47 -4.36
N GLN A 149 -11.41 12.98 -3.33
CA GLN A 149 -12.31 14.12 -3.43
C GLN A 149 -11.74 15.40 -2.82
N ASP A 150 -10.95 15.31 -1.75
CA ASP A 150 -10.32 16.45 -1.10
C ASP A 150 -9.00 16.81 -1.78
N LYS A 151 -9.05 17.85 -2.62
CA LYS A 151 -7.86 18.35 -3.34
C LYS A 151 -6.79 18.90 -2.41
N THR A 152 -7.18 19.52 -1.30
CA THR A 152 -6.24 20.11 -0.35
C THR A 152 -5.44 19.02 0.35
N GLU A 153 -6.12 18.02 0.89
CA GLU A 153 -5.48 16.88 1.54
C GLU A 153 -4.62 16.08 0.54
N ARG A 154 -5.12 15.86 -0.67
CA ARG A 154 -4.36 15.22 -1.72
C ARG A 154 -3.06 15.96 -2.05
N ASN A 155 -3.10 17.27 -2.19
CA ASN A 155 -1.90 18.09 -2.47
C ASN A 155 -0.92 18.03 -1.30
N ARG A 156 -1.38 18.16 -0.05
CA ARG A 156 -0.54 18.00 1.14
C ARG A 156 0.23 16.68 1.12
N ILE A 157 -0.47 15.58 0.80
CA ILE A 157 0.17 14.27 0.70
C ILE A 157 1.20 14.23 -0.43
N LEU A 158 0.86 14.73 -1.62
CA LEU A 158 1.78 14.73 -2.76
C LEU A 158 3.06 15.52 -2.46
N ASP A 159 2.94 16.68 -1.80
CA ASP A 159 4.09 17.50 -1.39
C ASP A 159 4.96 16.75 -0.36
N GLY A 160 4.35 16.06 0.61
CA GLY A 160 5.05 15.22 1.57
C GLY A 160 5.76 14.03 0.91
N LEU A 161 5.14 13.40 -0.09
CA LEU A 161 5.75 12.30 -0.84
C LEU A 161 6.97 12.76 -1.64
N ASP A 162 6.96 13.97 -2.20
CA ASP A 162 8.11 14.56 -2.88
C ASP A 162 9.28 14.77 -1.91
N GLN A 163 9.00 15.21 -0.68
CA GLN A 163 10.02 15.34 0.36
C GLN A 163 10.60 13.96 0.74
N VAL A 164 9.75 12.94 0.92
CA VAL A 164 10.20 11.56 1.17
C VAL A 164 11.07 11.04 0.03
N ALA A 165 10.66 11.25 -1.23
CA ALA A 165 11.44 10.85 -2.39
C ALA A 165 12.83 11.49 -2.42
N THR A 166 12.92 12.78 -2.05
CA THR A 166 14.19 13.51 -1.94
C THR A 166 15.11 12.89 -0.88
N GLN A 167 14.57 12.43 0.25
CA GLN A 167 15.35 11.79 1.32
C GLN A 167 15.94 10.42 0.91
N LEU A 168 15.38 9.74 -0.09
CA LEU A 168 15.92 8.48 -0.59
C LEU A 168 17.25 8.64 -1.34
N GLY A 169 17.62 9.87 -1.69
CA GLY A 169 18.87 10.20 -2.36
C GLY A 169 18.87 9.87 -3.85
N GLU A 170 20.06 10.06 -4.44
CA GLU A 170 20.25 9.89 -5.88
C GLU A 170 20.19 8.43 -6.34
N PRO A 171 19.73 8.15 -7.56
CA PRO A 171 19.81 6.82 -8.17
C PRO A 171 21.22 6.23 -8.15
N GLY A 172 21.33 4.91 -8.27
CA GLY A 172 22.63 4.23 -8.34
C GLY A 172 23.13 3.68 -6.99
N ALA A 173 22.23 3.36 -6.05
CA ALA A 173 22.62 2.73 -4.78
C ALA A 173 23.38 1.42 -4.97
N ALA A 174 22.98 0.56 -5.91
CA ALA A 174 23.65 -0.71 -6.17
C ALA A 174 25.11 -0.56 -6.67
N PRO A 175 25.43 0.30 -7.66
CA PRO A 175 26.83 0.59 -8.01
C PRO A 175 27.65 1.14 -6.84
N ARG A 176 27.09 2.08 -6.06
CA ARG A 176 27.80 2.63 -4.88
C ARG A 176 28.07 1.56 -3.83
N ALA A 177 27.12 0.69 -3.55
CA ALA A 177 27.28 -0.43 -2.64
C ALA A 177 28.38 -1.40 -3.13
N ALA A 178 28.38 -1.76 -4.42
CA ALA A 178 29.39 -2.60 -5.02
C ALA A 178 30.80 -1.98 -4.91
N GLN A 179 30.94 -0.68 -5.18
CA GLN A 179 32.21 0.04 -5.01
C GLN A 179 32.70 0.03 -3.55
N ALA A 180 31.78 0.26 -2.58
CA ALA A 180 32.13 0.22 -1.17
C ALA A 180 32.62 -1.17 -0.75
N ILE A 181 31.95 -2.25 -1.18
CA ILE A 181 32.36 -3.62 -0.90
C ILE A 181 33.74 -3.91 -1.52
N LEU A 182 33.95 -3.56 -2.78
CA LEU A 182 35.26 -3.76 -3.44
C LEU A 182 36.39 -2.98 -2.77
N ALA A 183 36.12 -1.82 -2.21
CA ALA A 183 37.11 -1.03 -1.47
C ALA A 183 37.54 -1.71 -0.16
N THR A 184 36.68 -2.52 0.45
CA THR A 184 37.03 -3.27 1.69
C THR A 184 37.80 -4.56 1.44
N LEU A 185 37.92 -5.02 0.18
CA LEU A 185 38.64 -6.22 -0.20
C LEU A 185 40.14 -5.97 -0.55
N LYS A 186 40.59 -4.73 -0.45
CA LYS A 186 41.98 -4.31 -0.61
C LYS A 186 42.65 -4.22 0.75
#